data_6cbda18583f86526ae525536c893272d
#
_entry.id   6cbda18583f86526ae525536c893272d
#
_cell.length_a   1.000
_cell.length_b   1.000
_cell.length_c   1.000
_cell.angle_alpha   90.00
_cell.angle_beta   90.00
_cell.angle_gamma   90.00
#
_symmetry.space_group_name_H-M   'P 1'
#
loop_
_entity.id
_entity.type
_entity.pdbx_description
1 polymer ?
#
loop_
_entity_poly.entity_id
_entity_poly.type
_entity_poly.pdbx_seq_one_letter_code
_entity_poly.pdbx_strand_id
1 'polypeptide(L)'
;MSTDQFNHAPAQLFVHTGNPRFGFASMGAWATYGLGSDAENLPGFVVLTSLGQGGQNQPIAARQWSSGFLPSKYQGVQLRAKGDPVLYLTNPNGVTRERQGADVAAINALNKQHGSL
;
A
#
# COMPACT_ATOMS: atom_id res chain seq x y z
N MET A 1 -22.92 -14.79 0.70
CA MET A 1 -22.13 -14.68 -0.54
C MET A 1 -21.67 -16.07 -0.94
N SER A 2 -21.75 -16.39 -2.21
CA SER A 2 -21.19 -17.63 -2.80
C SER A 2 -20.20 -17.26 -3.89
N THR A 3 -19.22 -18.14 -4.15
CA THR A 3 -18.23 -17.96 -5.19
C THR A 3 -17.88 -19.32 -5.79
N ASP A 4 -17.57 -19.34 -7.07
CA ASP A 4 -17.10 -20.54 -7.78
C ASP A 4 -15.62 -20.82 -7.50
N GLN A 5 -14.94 -19.96 -6.74
CA GLN A 5 -13.54 -20.11 -6.41
C GLN A 5 -13.36 -21.08 -5.24
N PHE A 6 -12.65 -22.16 -5.54
CA PHE A 6 -12.41 -23.26 -4.59
C PHE A 6 -11.38 -22.92 -3.51
N ASN A 7 -10.34 -22.17 -3.84
CA ASN A 7 -9.28 -21.76 -2.92
C ASN A 7 -9.55 -20.42 -2.27
N HIS A 8 -9.05 -20.24 -1.02
CA HIS A 8 -9.20 -19.00 -0.27
C HIS A 8 -8.56 -17.79 -0.96
N ALA A 9 -7.34 -17.90 -1.48
CA ALA A 9 -6.64 -16.78 -2.09
C ALA A 9 -7.34 -16.22 -3.35
N PRO A 10 -7.74 -17.02 -4.35
CA PRO A 10 -8.55 -16.52 -5.47
C PRO A 10 -9.93 -16.00 -5.05
N ALA A 11 -10.56 -16.63 -4.06
CA ALA A 11 -11.86 -16.18 -3.55
C ALA A 11 -11.76 -14.82 -2.87
N GLN A 12 -10.74 -14.58 -2.06
CA GLN A 12 -10.47 -13.27 -1.45
C GLN A 12 -10.21 -12.20 -2.51
N LEU A 13 -9.40 -12.51 -3.51
CA LEU A 13 -9.12 -11.60 -4.63
C LEU A 13 -10.41 -11.27 -5.39
N PHE A 14 -11.25 -12.25 -5.64
CA PHE A 14 -12.56 -12.07 -6.29
C PHE A 14 -13.47 -11.12 -5.50
N VAL A 15 -13.53 -11.26 -4.17
CA VAL A 15 -14.33 -10.37 -3.31
C VAL A 15 -13.84 -8.93 -3.38
N HIS A 16 -12.52 -8.71 -3.44
CA HIS A 16 -11.94 -7.36 -3.43
C HIS A 16 -11.88 -6.69 -4.80
N THR A 17 -11.76 -7.46 -5.88
CA THR A 17 -11.52 -6.93 -7.23
C THR A 17 -12.61 -7.28 -8.24
N GLY A 18 -13.51 -8.21 -7.90
CA GLY A 18 -14.50 -8.75 -8.83
C GLY A 18 -13.94 -9.75 -9.84
N ASN A 19 -12.67 -10.11 -9.74
CA ASN A 19 -12.01 -11.08 -10.63
C ASN A 19 -10.99 -11.93 -9.86
N PRO A 20 -10.94 -13.25 -10.07
CA PRO A 20 -9.96 -14.12 -9.42
C PRO A 20 -8.55 -14.01 -10.01
N ARG A 21 -8.36 -13.31 -11.13
CA ARG A 21 -7.07 -13.07 -11.79
C ARG A 21 -6.43 -11.78 -11.30
N PHE A 22 -5.11 -11.69 -11.46
CA PHE A 22 -4.33 -10.52 -11.12
C PHE A 22 -4.53 -9.38 -12.13
N GLY A 23 -4.19 -8.16 -11.71
CA GLY A 23 -4.18 -6.98 -12.57
C GLY A 23 -5.45 -6.14 -12.55
N PHE A 24 -6.46 -6.54 -11.78
CA PHE A 24 -7.69 -5.77 -11.62
C PHE A 24 -7.62 -4.86 -10.40
N ALA A 25 -8.24 -3.69 -10.52
CA ALA A 25 -8.30 -2.72 -9.44
C ALA A 25 -9.23 -3.21 -8.32
N SER A 26 -8.84 -2.99 -7.08
CA SER A 26 -9.66 -3.28 -5.91
C SER A 26 -10.84 -2.30 -5.79
N MET A 27 -11.85 -2.71 -5.04
CA MET A 27 -13.03 -1.88 -4.77
C MET A 27 -12.66 -0.51 -4.17
N GLY A 28 -11.69 -0.46 -3.23
CA GLY A 28 -11.21 0.79 -2.65
C GLY A 28 -10.48 1.67 -3.66
N ALA A 29 -9.71 1.08 -4.58
CA ALA A 29 -9.08 1.82 -5.67
C ALA A 29 -10.12 2.43 -6.62
N TRP A 30 -11.16 1.70 -6.99
CA TRP A 30 -12.27 2.21 -7.78
C TRP A 30 -13.03 3.33 -7.09
N ALA A 31 -13.32 3.17 -5.79
CA ALA A 31 -13.99 4.21 -5.00
C ALA A 31 -13.17 5.51 -4.95
N THR A 32 -11.87 5.40 -4.72
CA THR A 32 -10.97 6.56 -4.69
C THR A 32 -10.84 7.20 -6.08
N TYR A 33 -10.81 6.40 -7.14
CA TYR A 33 -10.80 6.90 -8.51
C TYR A 33 -12.06 7.66 -8.87
N GLY A 34 -13.23 7.14 -8.52
CA GLY A 34 -14.53 7.72 -8.89
C GLY A 34 -14.96 8.89 -8.01
N LEU A 35 -14.74 8.80 -6.71
CA LEU A 35 -15.19 9.81 -5.73
C LEU A 35 -14.09 10.82 -5.36
N GLY A 36 -12.83 10.45 -5.55
CA GLY A 36 -11.70 11.26 -5.10
C GLY A 36 -11.52 11.23 -3.58
N SER A 37 -10.73 12.16 -3.08
CA SER A 37 -10.49 12.37 -1.65
C SER A 37 -10.39 13.86 -1.35
N ASP A 38 -11.04 14.30 -0.30
CA ASP A 38 -10.94 15.69 0.17
C ASP A 38 -9.62 15.97 0.91
N ALA A 39 -8.88 14.92 1.26
CA ALA A 39 -7.61 15.03 1.96
C ALA A 39 -6.45 15.16 0.95
N GLU A 40 -5.78 16.28 0.94
CA GLU A 40 -4.62 16.52 0.06
C GLU A 40 -3.36 15.77 0.49
N ASN A 41 -3.18 15.57 1.80
CA ASN A 41 -1.96 15.02 2.40
C ASN A 41 -2.14 13.66 3.07
N LEU A 42 -3.30 13.03 2.89
CA LEU A 42 -3.60 11.71 3.44
C LEU A 42 -4.01 10.75 2.32
N PRO A 43 -3.69 9.46 2.45
CA PRO A 43 -4.14 8.49 1.47
C PRO A 43 -5.67 8.38 1.49
N GLY A 44 -6.27 8.37 0.30
CA GLY A 44 -7.72 8.22 0.14
C GLY A 44 -8.23 6.80 0.40
N PHE A 45 -7.33 5.81 0.38
CA PHE A 45 -7.65 4.41 0.62
C PHE A 45 -6.65 3.80 1.61
N VAL A 46 -7.12 3.50 2.80
CA VAL A 46 -6.31 2.91 3.89
C VAL A 46 -6.79 1.49 4.15
N VAL A 47 -5.83 0.60 4.35
CA VAL A 47 -6.07 -0.82 4.63
C VAL A 47 -5.54 -1.15 6.02
N LEU A 48 -6.40 -1.66 6.86
CA LEU A 48 -6.05 -2.19 8.17
C LEU A 48 -6.09 -3.72 8.11
N THR A 49 -5.00 -4.36 8.47
CA THR A 49 -4.94 -5.82 8.52
C THR A 49 -5.00 -6.29 9.97
N SER A 50 -5.87 -7.26 10.24
CA SER A 50 -5.93 -7.95 11.52
C SER A 50 -5.54 -9.41 11.36
N LEU A 51 -4.86 -9.94 12.37
CA LEU A 51 -4.62 -11.38 12.47
C LEU A 51 -5.89 -12.06 12.97
N GLY A 52 -6.30 -13.13 12.30
CA GLY A 52 -7.42 -13.95 12.74
C GLY A 52 -7.17 -14.57 14.12
N GLN A 53 -8.23 -14.75 14.90
CA GLN A 53 -8.15 -15.53 16.13
C GLN A 53 -7.97 -17.02 15.79
N GLY A 54 -7.13 -17.72 16.55
CA GLY A 54 -6.93 -19.15 16.40
C GLY A 54 -5.77 -19.59 15.49
N GLY A 55 -4.87 -18.69 15.14
CA GLY A 55 -3.62 -19.03 14.42
C GLY A 55 -3.80 -19.38 12.95
N GLN A 56 -4.96 -19.16 12.36
CA GLN A 56 -5.16 -19.28 10.93
C GLN A 56 -4.58 -18.05 10.22
N ASN A 57 -3.33 -18.16 9.80
CA ASN A 57 -2.71 -17.18 8.93
C ASN A 57 -3.25 -17.38 7.50
N GLN A 58 -4.35 -16.71 7.20
CA GLN A 58 -4.76 -16.59 5.79
C GLN A 58 -3.74 -15.73 5.05
N PRO A 59 -3.29 -16.14 3.88
CA PRO A 59 -2.36 -15.35 3.10
C PRO A 59 -3.05 -14.07 2.62
N ILE A 60 -2.79 -12.97 3.32
CA ILE A 60 -3.26 -11.64 2.94
C ILE A 60 -2.22 -11.07 1.98
N ALA A 61 -2.61 -10.88 0.74
CA ALA A 61 -1.72 -10.40 -0.30
C ALA A 61 -2.05 -8.94 -0.69
N ALA A 62 -1.02 -8.15 -0.91
CA ALA A 62 -1.15 -6.74 -1.30
C ALA A 62 -2.00 -6.51 -2.55
N ARG A 63 -2.14 -7.51 -3.40
CA ARG A 63 -3.02 -7.49 -4.57
C ARG A 63 -4.51 -7.29 -4.24
N GLN A 64 -4.92 -7.57 -2.99
CA GLN A 64 -6.31 -7.35 -2.55
C GLN A 64 -6.68 -5.87 -2.45
N TRP A 65 -5.70 -4.97 -2.31
CA TRP A 65 -5.88 -3.53 -2.29
C TRP A 65 -5.07 -2.81 -3.37
N SER A 66 -4.74 -3.53 -4.42
CA SER A 66 -4.00 -3.01 -5.57
C SER A 66 -4.83 -2.05 -6.40
N SER A 67 -4.14 -1.09 -7.01
CA SER A 67 -4.73 -0.23 -8.06
C SER A 67 -4.95 -0.97 -9.39
N GLY A 68 -4.38 -2.17 -9.57
CA GLY A 68 -4.47 -2.91 -10.82
C GLY A 68 -3.96 -2.10 -12.02
N PHE A 69 -4.81 -1.92 -13.01
CA PHE A 69 -4.52 -1.09 -14.19
C PHE A 69 -4.74 0.41 -13.97
N LEU A 70 -5.30 0.82 -12.82
CA LEU A 70 -5.40 2.24 -12.48
C LEU A 70 -4.05 2.79 -12.03
N PRO A 71 -3.83 4.12 -12.10
CA PRO A 71 -2.62 4.73 -11.58
C PRO A 71 -2.34 4.36 -10.11
N SER A 72 -1.08 4.21 -9.76
CA SER A 72 -0.63 3.75 -8.43
C SER A 72 -1.07 4.66 -7.26
N LYS A 73 -1.41 5.92 -7.53
CA LYS A 73 -1.97 6.84 -6.52
C LYS A 73 -3.29 6.37 -5.91
N TYR A 74 -3.99 5.45 -6.57
CA TYR A 74 -5.25 4.88 -6.09
C TYR A 74 -5.07 3.56 -5.33
N GLN A 75 -3.85 3.11 -5.18
CA GLN A 75 -3.55 1.91 -4.41
C GLN A 75 -3.81 2.11 -2.92
N GLY A 76 -4.32 1.08 -2.25
CA GLY A 76 -4.50 1.09 -0.81
C GLY A 76 -3.18 1.15 -0.06
N VAL A 77 -3.12 1.98 0.97
CA VAL A 77 -1.97 2.10 1.88
C VAL A 77 -2.22 1.24 3.10
N GLN A 78 -1.43 0.19 3.26
CA GLN A 78 -1.54 -0.71 4.39
C GLN A 78 -0.90 -0.10 5.64
N LEU A 79 -1.67 -0.02 6.72
CA LEU A 79 -1.19 0.33 8.05
C LEU A 79 -1.09 -0.91 8.93
N ARG A 80 -0.07 -0.98 9.75
CA ARG A 80 0.17 -2.11 10.66
C ARG A 80 -0.61 -1.92 11.94
N ALA A 81 -1.21 -3.02 12.45
CA ALA A 81 -1.93 -3.02 13.72
C ALA A 81 -1.01 -3.06 14.95
N LYS A 82 0.25 -3.47 14.81
CA LYS A 82 1.25 -3.53 15.88
C LYS A 82 2.55 -2.89 15.43
N GLY A 83 3.21 -2.17 16.34
CA GLY A 83 4.43 -1.41 16.06
C GLY A 83 4.12 -0.09 15.38
N ASP A 84 5.10 0.43 14.65
CA ASP A 84 4.89 1.65 13.88
C ASP A 84 3.85 1.41 12.78
N PRO A 85 2.78 2.21 12.69
CA PRO A 85 1.72 2.04 11.70
C PRO A 85 2.24 2.02 10.27
N VAL A 86 3.25 2.82 9.99
CA VAL A 86 3.97 2.86 8.71
C VAL A 86 5.44 2.53 8.96
N LEU A 87 5.99 1.61 8.18
CA LEU A 87 7.40 1.24 8.25
C LEU A 87 8.30 2.41 7.83
N TYR A 88 9.43 2.54 8.51
CA TYR A 88 10.49 3.49 8.17
C TYR A 88 10.12 4.98 8.31
N LEU A 89 9.09 5.32 9.08
CA LEU A 89 8.82 6.71 9.48
C LEU A 89 9.83 7.25 10.47
N THR A 90 10.32 6.39 11.34
CA THR A 90 11.35 6.73 12.32
C THR A 90 12.73 6.34 11.81
N ASN A 91 13.71 7.17 12.08
CA ASN A 91 15.08 6.88 11.71
C ASN A 91 15.60 5.64 12.46
N PRO A 92 16.42 4.79 11.82
CA PRO A 92 17.11 3.70 12.50
C PRO A 92 17.96 4.20 13.65
N ASN A 93 18.21 3.33 14.63
CA ASN A 93 19.09 3.63 15.75
C ASN A 93 20.46 4.13 15.24
N GLY A 94 20.91 5.27 15.75
CA GLY A 94 22.18 5.89 15.33
C GLY A 94 22.09 6.86 14.16
N VAL A 95 20.92 7.03 13.55
CA VAL A 95 20.69 8.04 12.51
C VAL A 95 19.92 9.20 13.11
N THR A 96 20.59 10.35 13.28
CA THR A 96 19.93 11.57 13.72
C THR A 96 19.20 12.27 12.57
N ARG A 97 18.28 13.14 12.92
CA ARG A 97 17.57 13.94 11.90
C ARG A 97 18.51 14.83 11.09
N GLU A 98 19.57 15.32 11.73
CA GLU A 98 20.61 16.12 11.07
C GLU A 98 21.41 15.30 10.06
N ARG A 99 21.80 14.08 10.44
CA ARG A 99 22.50 13.15 9.53
C ARG A 99 21.63 12.78 8.34
N GLN A 100 20.37 12.47 8.57
CA GLN A 100 19.42 12.19 7.49
C GLN A 100 19.28 13.40 6.54
N GLY A 101 19.20 14.61 7.07
CA GLY A 101 19.17 15.83 6.28
C GLY A 101 20.41 16.03 5.42
N ALA A 102 21.59 15.72 5.96
CA ALA A 102 22.84 15.75 5.21
C ALA A 102 22.89 14.71 4.08
N ASP A 103 22.43 13.49 4.33
CA ASP A 103 22.37 12.42 3.34
C ASP A 103 21.41 12.78 2.19
N VAL A 104 20.24 13.32 2.50
CA VAL A 104 19.26 13.80 1.49
C VAL A 104 19.84 14.96 0.68
N ALA A 105 20.53 15.90 1.32
CA ALA A 105 21.18 17.02 0.63
C ALA A 105 22.28 16.55 -0.33
N ALA A 106 23.08 15.55 0.07
CA ALA A 106 24.10 14.92 -0.78
C ALA A 106 23.50 14.24 -2.00
N ILE A 107 22.40 13.47 -1.82
CA ILE A 107 21.69 12.80 -2.91
C ILE A 107 21.09 13.83 -3.89
N ASN A 108 20.50 14.90 -3.38
CA ASN A 108 19.95 15.95 -4.22
C ASN A 108 21.05 16.69 -5.02
N ALA A 109 22.23 16.90 -4.44
CA ALA A 109 23.37 17.48 -5.15
C ALA A 109 23.84 16.58 -6.30
N LEU A 110 23.93 15.25 -6.05
CA LEU A 110 24.26 14.27 -7.08
C LEU A 110 23.20 14.24 -8.21
N ASN A 111 21.94 14.26 -7.85
CA ASN A 111 20.86 14.27 -8.85
C ASN A 111 20.89 15.52 -9.73
N LYS A 112 21.24 16.68 -9.17
CA LYS A 112 21.42 17.91 -9.95
C LYS A 112 22.57 17.80 -10.94
N GLN A 113 23.69 17.18 -10.55
CA GLN A 113 24.82 16.95 -11.46
C GLN A 113 24.43 16.02 -12.61
N HIS A 114 23.67 14.95 -12.32
CA HIS A 114 23.18 14.03 -13.35
C HIS A 114 22.10 14.63 -14.25
N GLY A 115 21.23 15.47 -13.71
CA GLY A 115 20.18 16.15 -14.48
C GLY A 115 20.67 17.25 -15.41
N SER A 116 21.93 17.67 -15.26
CA SER A 116 22.56 18.68 -16.13
C SER A 116 23.38 18.05 -17.27
N LEU A 117 23.44 16.74 -17.35
CA LEU A 117 24.03 15.98 -18.43
C LEU A 117 22.97 15.58 -19.46
#